data_2ed2db2ac55c93aa7539a6574f1d83b6
#
_entry.id   2ed2db2ac55c93aa7539a6574f1d83b6
#
_cell.length_a   1.000
_cell.length_b   1.000
_cell.length_c   1.000
_cell.angle_alpha   90.00
_cell.angle_beta   90.00
_cell.angle_gamma   90.00
#
_symmetry.space_group_name_H-M   'P 1'
#
loop_
_entity.id
_entity.type
_entity.pdbx_description
1 polymer ?
#
loop_
_entity_poly.entity_id
_entity_poly.type
_entity_poly.pdbx_seq_one_letter_code
_entity_poly.pdbx_strand_id
1 'polypeptide(L)'
;MFRVLLRSLFALVVAAVAVLIGWRVLRPAEVLATVKPPFPTAPPVFPHVTGRIPLAPLFVDDRVRVYAAKRQIRADAPPNSDTVRTAIWSFRRWPEQVSGVVAAGRTVISRWSDGDLVAIAGDTGKIVWRAQGPSASGYAGHRTGSATVWAPENLRVAGPSVLVTAGGQISAYEVSTGTRRWTSPTACDNGFTTAGGQVVCPSGAVEVATGSAVASFPAGPYTPVGCDVASSGCAGLRDAAGHGWLTSGATPVRAAALDRPDATVAAGLVFYPSGNSLRSVDPVTGVVRHDYPAAQVLGVSAGRVVLLTADRTLLAIDARSGQTVLRYPMTFLGEKLTWDPGRWQVTDRFVAVERLAKNRPDDPDTPGYYFSVDAVILAEL
;
A
#
# COMPACT_ATOMS: atom_id res chain seq x y z
N MET A 1 4.03 66.28 -16.18
CA MET A 1 2.81 65.50 -15.85
C MET A 1 2.61 64.31 -16.80
N PHE A 2 2.59 64.45 -18.11
CA PHE A 2 2.33 63.35 -19.08
C PHE A 2 3.23 62.11 -18.91
N ARG A 3 4.56 62.31 -18.73
CA ARG A 3 5.52 61.21 -18.55
C ARG A 3 5.30 60.41 -17.25
N VAL A 4 4.80 61.02 -16.20
CA VAL A 4 4.51 60.36 -14.93
C VAL A 4 3.24 59.53 -15.09
N LEU A 5 2.20 60.06 -15.71
CA LEU A 5 0.96 59.36 -16.00
C LEU A 5 1.19 58.13 -16.88
N LEU A 6 2.04 58.26 -17.91
CA LEU A 6 2.38 57.14 -18.79
C LEU A 6 3.14 56.01 -18.07
N ARG A 7 4.07 56.36 -17.15
CA ARG A 7 4.78 55.41 -16.32
C ARG A 7 3.85 54.69 -15.32
N SER A 8 2.93 55.44 -14.70
CA SER A 8 1.95 54.85 -13.78
C SER A 8 0.98 53.92 -14.51
N LEU A 9 0.53 54.28 -15.70
CA LEU A 9 -0.31 53.41 -16.53
C LEU A 9 0.40 52.13 -16.92
N PHE A 10 1.65 52.22 -17.35
CA PHE A 10 2.46 51.04 -17.69
C PHE A 10 2.67 50.13 -16.48
N ALA A 11 2.97 50.68 -15.30
CA ALA A 11 3.11 49.90 -14.07
C ALA A 11 1.82 49.17 -13.70
N LEU A 12 0.65 49.83 -13.84
CA LEU A 12 -0.66 49.21 -13.60
C LEU A 12 -0.95 48.10 -14.59
N VAL A 13 -0.63 48.26 -15.86
CA VAL A 13 -0.79 47.21 -16.89
C VAL A 13 0.08 46.01 -16.56
N VAL A 14 1.36 46.23 -16.21
CA VAL A 14 2.27 45.15 -15.83
C VAL A 14 1.76 44.42 -14.57
N ALA A 15 1.31 45.13 -13.56
CA ALA A 15 0.73 44.56 -12.36
C ALA A 15 -0.54 43.75 -12.66
N ALA A 16 -1.45 44.27 -13.50
CA ALA A 16 -2.65 43.54 -13.93
C ALA A 16 -2.31 42.26 -14.71
N VAL A 17 -1.36 42.32 -15.62
CA VAL A 17 -0.87 41.14 -16.36
C VAL A 17 -0.25 40.10 -15.42
N ALA A 18 0.59 40.54 -14.47
CA ALA A 18 1.19 39.66 -13.47
C ALA A 18 0.12 38.99 -12.58
N VAL A 19 -0.91 39.73 -12.16
CA VAL A 19 -2.05 39.19 -11.40
C VAL A 19 -2.83 38.18 -12.24
N LEU A 20 -3.11 38.48 -13.51
CA LEU A 20 -3.80 37.56 -14.43
C LEU A 20 -3.02 36.29 -14.67
N ILE A 21 -1.71 36.39 -14.89
CA ILE A 21 -0.83 35.23 -15.06
C ILE A 21 -0.79 34.43 -13.75
N GLY A 22 -0.59 35.09 -12.62
CA GLY A 22 -0.59 34.46 -11.30
C GLY A 22 -1.90 33.73 -11.02
N TRP A 23 -3.04 34.37 -11.26
CA TRP A 23 -4.36 33.76 -11.10
C TRP A 23 -4.56 32.55 -12.03
N ARG A 24 -4.15 32.67 -13.32
CA ARG A 24 -4.27 31.57 -14.28
C ARG A 24 -3.37 30.38 -13.95
N VAL A 25 -2.15 30.63 -13.45
CA VAL A 25 -1.17 29.58 -13.10
C VAL A 25 -1.51 28.93 -11.75
N LEU A 26 -1.99 29.70 -10.79
CA LEU A 26 -2.25 29.23 -9.42
C LEU A 26 -3.67 28.70 -9.19
N ARG A 27 -4.59 28.94 -10.15
CA ARG A 27 -5.95 28.41 -10.00
C ARG A 27 -5.96 26.89 -9.90
N PRO A 28 -6.86 26.30 -9.12
CA PRO A 28 -7.07 24.88 -9.06
C PRO A 28 -7.24 24.27 -10.46
N ALA A 29 -6.55 23.21 -10.73
CA ALA A 29 -6.61 22.53 -12.01
C ALA A 29 -6.59 21.01 -11.82
N GLU A 30 -7.33 20.33 -12.68
CA GLU A 30 -7.39 18.89 -12.73
C GLU A 30 -7.15 18.42 -14.17
N VAL A 31 -6.30 17.41 -14.34
CA VAL A 31 -5.98 16.84 -15.64
C VAL A 31 -6.03 15.33 -15.56
N LEU A 32 -6.90 14.73 -16.34
CA LEU A 32 -6.96 13.31 -16.60
C LEU A 32 -6.46 13.05 -18.03
N ALA A 33 -5.42 12.26 -18.16
CA ALA A 33 -4.90 11.81 -19.45
C ALA A 33 -5.02 10.29 -19.54
N THR A 34 -5.54 9.79 -20.64
CA THR A 34 -5.69 8.35 -20.92
C THR A 34 -5.17 8.01 -22.31
N VAL A 35 -4.62 6.83 -22.48
CA VAL A 35 -4.28 6.31 -23.80
C VAL A 35 -5.48 5.56 -24.40
N LYS A 36 -5.52 5.48 -25.73
CA LYS A 36 -6.57 4.71 -26.42
C LYS A 36 -6.25 3.21 -26.40
N PRO A 37 -7.25 2.32 -26.22
CA PRO A 37 -7.08 0.88 -26.40
C PRO A 37 -6.58 0.52 -27.82
N PRO A 38 -5.95 -0.67 -28.01
CA PRO A 38 -5.84 -1.74 -27.03
C PRO A 38 -4.68 -1.53 -26.05
N PHE A 39 -4.92 -1.95 -24.79
CA PHE A 39 -3.84 -2.02 -23.81
C PHE A 39 -3.01 -3.29 -24.01
N PRO A 40 -1.71 -3.29 -23.67
CA PRO A 40 -0.90 -4.48 -23.76
C PRO A 40 -1.53 -5.62 -22.94
N THR A 41 -1.59 -6.80 -23.53
CA THR A 41 -1.94 -8.03 -22.78
C THR A 41 -0.82 -8.33 -21.79
N ALA A 42 -1.19 -8.86 -20.62
CA ALA A 42 -0.19 -9.33 -19.68
C ALA A 42 0.67 -10.42 -20.36
N PRO A 43 2.01 -10.31 -20.35
CA PRO A 43 2.88 -11.32 -20.90
C PRO A 43 2.73 -12.65 -20.14
N PRO A 44 3.17 -13.79 -20.70
CA PRO A 44 3.25 -15.04 -19.97
C PRO A 44 4.06 -14.89 -18.69
N VAL A 45 3.68 -15.61 -17.64
CA VAL A 45 4.38 -15.61 -16.35
C VAL A 45 5.65 -16.47 -16.46
N PHE A 46 6.78 -15.84 -16.15
CA PHE A 46 8.06 -16.52 -15.97
C PHE A 46 8.66 -16.06 -14.65
N PRO A 47 8.76 -16.96 -13.63
CA PRO A 47 9.27 -16.56 -12.32
C PRO A 47 10.71 -16.05 -12.38
N HIS A 48 10.89 -14.75 -12.22
CA HIS A 48 12.19 -14.08 -12.22
C HIS A 48 12.08 -12.63 -11.76
N VAL A 49 13.21 -11.97 -11.56
CA VAL A 49 13.26 -10.53 -11.35
C VAL A 49 12.99 -9.81 -12.67
N THR A 50 11.88 -9.11 -12.75
CA THR A 50 11.41 -8.40 -13.95
C THR A 50 12.03 -7.02 -14.12
N GLY A 51 12.50 -6.40 -13.04
CA GLY A 51 13.09 -5.07 -13.16
C GLY A 51 13.34 -4.34 -11.85
N ARG A 52 13.82 -3.11 -12.01
CA ARG A 52 14.05 -2.15 -10.93
C ARG A 52 13.38 -0.84 -11.30
N ILE A 53 12.77 -0.19 -10.34
CA ILE A 53 12.05 1.06 -10.55
C ILE A 53 12.25 2.03 -9.37
N PRO A 54 12.14 3.35 -9.58
CA PRO A 54 12.34 4.33 -8.52
C PRO A 54 11.12 4.51 -7.60
N LEU A 55 9.93 4.09 -8.02
CA LEU A 55 8.68 4.28 -7.27
C LEU A 55 8.03 2.94 -6.93
N ALA A 56 7.42 2.87 -5.76
CA ALA A 56 6.65 1.71 -5.31
C ALA A 56 5.34 1.56 -6.11
N PRO A 57 5.12 0.43 -6.79
CA PRO A 57 3.88 0.18 -7.51
C PRO A 57 2.81 -0.37 -6.56
N LEU A 58 1.59 0.13 -6.65
CA LEU A 58 0.42 -0.62 -6.20
C LEU A 58 -0.05 -1.50 -7.36
N PHE A 59 0.04 -2.81 -7.21
CA PHE A 59 -0.50 -3.74 -8.20
C PHE A 59 -2.01 -3.82 -8.08
N VAL A 60 -2.69 -3.71 -9.21
CA VAL A 60 -4.14 -3.72 -9.32
C VAL A 60 -4.54 -4.83 -10.29
N ASP A 61 -5.24 -5.85 -9.76
CA ASP A 61 -5.70 -7.04 -10.52
C ASP A 61 -4.56 -7.72 -11.31
N ASP A 62 -3.32 -7.67 -10.80
CA ASP A 62 -2.09 -8.15 -11.45
C ASP A 62 -1.86 -7.67 -12.91
N ARG A 63 -2.57 -6.63 -13.32
CA ARG A 63 -2.57 -6.10 -14.70
C ARG A 63 -2.02 -4.69 -14.82
N VAL A 64 -2.10 -3.93 -13.75
CA VAL A 64 -1.78 -2.50 -13.76
C VAL A 64 -0.90 -2.18 -12.55
N ARG A 65 0.09 -1.33 -12.75
CA ARG A 65 0.95 -0.78 -11.69
C ARG A 65 0.58 0.68 -11.47
N VAL A 66 0.06 1.01 -10.31
CA VAL A 66 -0.29 2.39 -9.96
C VAL A 66 0.79 3.01 -9.09
N TYR A 67 1.19 4.21 -9.42
CA TYR A 67 2.20 4.98 -8.70
C TYR A 67 1.60 6.26 -8.17
N ALA A 68 2.01 6.64 -6.97
CA ALA A 68 1.66 7.92 -6.37
C ALA A 68 2.87 8.85 -6.34
N ALA A 69 2.65 10.10 -6.73
CA ALA A 69 3.56 11.21 -6.55
C ALA A 69 2.78 12.36 -5.88
N LYS A 70 3.47 13.40 -5.45
CA LYS A 70 2.89 14.47 -4.63
C LYS A 70 1.55 15.02 -5.14
N ARG A 71 1.36 15.16 -6.45
CA ARG A 71 0.13 15.72 -7.07
C ARG A 71 -0.37 14.91 -8.24
N GLN A 72 0.03 13.66 -8.33
CA GLN A 72 -0.30 12.80 -9.46
C GLN A 72 -0.40 11.34 -9.03
N ILE A 73 -1.39 10.66 -9.55
CA ILE A 73 -1.39 9.20 -9.64
C ILE A 73 -1.26 8.82 -11.10
N ARG A 74 -0.53 7.75 -11.37
CA ARG A 74 -0.28 7.26 -12.72
C ARG A 74 -0.37 5.74 -12.74
N ALA A 75 -0.95 5.18 -13.77
CA ALA A 75 -0.97 3.75 -14.02
C ALA A 75 -0.12 3.40 -15.22
N ASP A 76 0.71 2.38 -15.07
CA ASP A 76 1.48 1.75 -16.14
C ASP A 76 0.98 0.31 -16.34
N ALA A 77 1.20 -0.24 -17.53
CA ALA A 77 0.96 -1.64 -17.86
C ALA A 77 1.82 -2.58 -16.98
N PRO A 78 1.53 -3.89 -16.93
CA PRO A 78 2.36 -4.87 -16.24
C PRO A 78 3.82 -4.79 -16.71
N PRO A 79 4.78 -5.15 -15.84
CA PRO A 79 6.16 -5.27 -16.27
C PRO A 79 6.29 -6.38 -17.32
N ASN A 80 7.04 -6.11 -18.37
CA ASN A 80 7.49 -7.12 -19.33
C ASN A 80 8.98 -6.89 -19.61
N SER A 81 9.63 -7.86 -20.24
CA SER A 81 11.07 -7.80 -20.57
C SER A 81 11.42 -6.66 -21.53
N ASP A 82 10.47 -6.18 -22.32
CA ASP A 82 10.71 -5.29 -23.44
C ASP A 82 10.28 -3.84 -23.16
N THR A 83 9.29 -3.65 -22.28
CA THR A 83 8.74 -2.33 -21.98
C THR A 83 8.65 -2.07 -20.49
N VAL A 84 9.60 -1.36 -19.96
CA VAL A 84 9.68 -1.06 -18.52
C VAL A 84 8.56 -0.11 -18.06
N ARG A 85 8.06 0.78 -18.91
CA ARG A 85 7.06 1.80 -18.54
C ARG A 85 6.16 2.16 -19.72
N THR A 86 4.96 1.62 -19.75
CA THR A 86 3.93 2.05 -20.69
C THR A 86 2.79 2.67 -19.89
N ALA A 87 2.72 4.00 -19.85
CA ALA A 87 1.65 4.72 -19.18
C ALA A 87 0.32 4.42 -19.84
N ILE A 88 -0.70 4.04 -19.04
CA ILE A 88 -2.07 3.80 -19.49
C ILE A 88 -2.93 5.02 -19.23
N TRP A 89 -2.78 5.60 -18.04
CA TRP A 89 -3.45 6.83 -17.66
C TRP A 89 -2.67 7.58 -16.57
N SER A 90 -2.99 8.86 -16.42
CA SER A 90 -2.55 9.67 -15.29
C SER A 90 -3.62 10.66 -14.86
N PHE A 91 -3.73 10.89 -13.57
CA PHE A 91 -4.63 11.85 -12.96
C PHE A 91 -3.83 12.78 -12.06
N ARG A 92 -3.92 14.09 -12.32
CA ARG A 92 -3.20 15.14 -11.60
C ARG A 92 -4.17 16.19 -11.09
N ARG A 93 -3.92 16.67 -9.88
CA ARG A 93 -4.64 17.79 -9.28
C ARG A 93 -3.65 18.85 -8.78
N TRP A 94 -4.05 20.09 -8.85
CA TRP A 94 -3.34 21.25 -8.33
C TRP A 94 -4.34 22.17 -7.61
N PRO A 95 -4.05 22.71 -6.41
CA PRO A 95 -2.81 22.56 -5.62
C PRO A 95 -2.76 21.28 -4.79
N GLU A 96 -3.79 20.45 -4.83
CA GLU A 96 -4.04 19.32 -3.95
C GLU A 96 -2.94 18.24 -4.03
N GLN A 97 -2.73 17.55 -2.92
CA GLN A 97 -1.73 16.51 -2.80
C GLN A 97 -2.39 15.15 -2.57
N VAL A 98 -1.75 14.09 -3.08
CA VAL A 98 -2.17 12.72 -2.83
C VAL A 98 -1.86 12.36 -1.37
N SER A 99 -2.86 12.02 -0.59
CA SER A 99 -2.73 11.56 0.78
C SER A 99 -2.57 10.03 0.85
N GLY A 100 -3.29 9.30 0.00
CA GLY A 100 -3.21 7.84 -0.06
C GLY A 100 -3.86 7.28 -1.31
N VAL A 101 -3.42 6.08 -1.71
CA VAL A 101 -4.00 5.32 -2.82
C VAL A 101 -4.18 3.87 -2.39
N VAL A 102 -5.36 3.33 -2.63
CA VAL A 102 -5.68 1.92 -2.39
C VAL A 102 -6.35 1.33 -3.63
N ALA A 103 -6.42 0.02 -3.69
CA ALA A 103 -7.16 -0.69 -4.75
C ALA A 103 -8.19 -1.65 -4.16
N ALA A 104 -9.32 -1.75 -4.82
CA ALA A 104 -10.36 -2.74 -4.54
C ALA A 104 -10.74 -3.42 -5.85
N GLY A 105 -10.32 -4.66 -6.03
CA GLY A 105 -10.39 -5.34 -7.33
C GLY A 105 -9.71 -4.51 -8.41
N ARG A 106 -10.47 -4.07 -9.42
CA ARG A 106 -9.98 -3.26 -10.54
C ARG A 106 -10.13 -1.75 -10.36
N THR A 107 -10.65 -1.31 -9.22
CA THR A 107 -10.89 0.11 -8.92
C THR A 107 -9.75 0.66 -8.08
N VAL A 108 -9.14 1.74 -8.54
CA VAL A 108 -8.13 2.52 -7.83
C VAL A 108 -8.84 3.67 -7.13
N ILE A 109 -8.66 3.81 -5.83
CA ILE A 109 -9.26 4.88 -5.04
C ILE A 109 -8.14 5.73 -4.45
N SER A 110 -8.14 7.01 -4.78
CA SER A 110 -7.19 8.00 -4.27
C SER A 110 -7.88 8.97 -3.32
N ARG A 111 -7.22 9.29 -2.21
CA ARG A 111 -7.60 10.34 -1.28
C ARG A 111 -6.67 11.53 -1.47
N TRP A 112 -7.23 12.73 -1.45
CA TRP A 112 -6.53 13.99 -1.66
C TRP A 112 -6.57 14.87 -0.42
N SER A 113 -5.67 15.85 -0.33
CA SER A 113 -5.51 16.71 0.85
C SER A 113 -6.75 17.52 1.20
N ASP A 114 -7.58 17.87 0.21
CA ASP A 114 -8.89 18.52 0.40
C ASP A 114 -10.00 17.56 0.88
N GLY A 115 -9.68 16.28 1.02
CA GLY A 115 -10.61 15.23 1.41
C GLY A 115 -11.34 14.55 0.27
N ASP A 116 -11.15 15.01 -0.97
CA ASP A 116 -11.78 14.36 -2.14
C ASP A 116 -11.31 12.92 -2.31
N LEU A 117 -12.25 12.01 -2.48
CA LEU A 117 -12.04 10.61 -2.83
C LEU A 117 -12.39 10.43 -4.31
N VAL A 118 -11.42 9.97 -5.10
CA VAL A 118 -11.62 9.75 -6.52
C VAL A 118 -11.37 8.30 -6.86
N ALA A 119 -12.39 7.61 -7.34
CA ALA A 119 -12.29 6.25 -7.84
C ALA A 119 -12.10 6.23 -9.35
N ILE A 120 -11.10 5.49 -9.80
CA ILE A 120 -10.71 5.38 -11.20
C ILE A 120 -10.66 3.91 -11.59
N ALA A 121 -11.25 3.54 -12.71
CA ALA A 121 -11.11 2.21 -13.29
C ALA A 121 -9.63 1.98 -13.69
N GLY A 122 -8.97 1.01 -13.07
CA GLY A 122 -7.53 0.81 -13.18
C GLY A 122 -7.06 0.54 -14.60
N ASP A 123 -7.86 -0.12 -15.40
CA ASP A 123 -7.56 -0.49 -16.80
C ASP A 123 -7.81 0.63 -17.81
N THR A 124 -8.78 1.52 -17.57
CA THR A 124 -9.19 2.54 -18.54
C THR A 124 -8.86 3.97 -18.12
N GLY A 125 -8.61 4.21 -16.85
CA GLY A 125 -8.41 5.55 -16.31
C GLY A 125 -9.70 6.37 -16.19
N LYS A 126 -10.88 5.78 -16.46
CA LYS A 126 -12.16 6.49 -16.33
C LYS A 126 -12.49 6.69 -14.86
N ILE A 127 -12.91 7.91 -14.50
CA ILE A 127 -13.45 8.18 -13.17
C ILE A 127 -14.78 7.43 -13.03
N VAL A 128 -14.86 6.58 -12.01
CA VAL A 128 -16.05 5.76 -11.71
C VAL A 128 -17.00 6.58 -10.82
N TRP A 129 -16.44 7.18 -9.75
CA TRP A 129 -17.19 8.02 -8.84
C TRP A 129 -16.25 9.00 -8.11
N ARG A 130 -16.87 9.98 -7.46
CA ARG A 130 -16.23 10.90 -6.50
C ARG A 130 -17.07 10.99 -5.24
N ALA A 131 -16.41 11.19 -4.12
CA ALA A 131 -17.06 11.46 -2.85
C ALA A 131 -16.22 12.44 -2.03
N GLN A 132 -16.90 13.30 -1.30
CA GLN A 132 -16.24 14.20 -0.36
C GLN A 132 -16.10 13.52 1.00
N GLY A 133 -14.88 13.39 1.45
CA GLY A 133 -14.50 12.98 2.79
C GLY A 133 -13.94 14.14 3.61
N PRO A 134 -13.48 13.87 4.83
CA PRO A 134 -12.73 14.85 5.62
C PRO A 134 -11.36 15.13 4.99
N SER A 135 -10.86 16.35 5.16
CA SER A 135 -9.51 16.75 4.72
C SER A 135 -8.44 15.79 5.26
N ALA A 136 -7.34 15.70 4.55
CA ALA A 136 -6.27 14.76 4.84
C ALA A 136 -4.91 15.48 4.90
N SER A 137 -3.93 14.80 5.52
CA SER A 137 -2.53 15.20 5.41
C SER A 137 -2.08 15.19 3.94
N GLY A 138 -1.06 15.98 3.62
CA GLY A 138 -0.47 15.98 2.30
C GLY A 138 0.32 14.68 2.01
N TYR A 139 1.05 14.70 0.91
CA TYR A 139 1.84 13.56 0.44
C TYR A 139 2.96 13.19 1.44
N ALA A 140 2.93 11.96 1.91
CA ALA A 140 3.91 11.38 2.84
C ALA A 140 4.73 10.23 2.20
N GLY A 141 4.82 10.21 0.87
CA GLY A 141 5.37 9.07 0.15
C GLY A 141 6.88 8.93 0.19
N HIS A 142 7.62 9.89 0.74
CA HIS A 142 9.09 9.94 0.70
C HIS A 142 9.63 9.71 -0.72
N ARG A 143 10.78 9.04 -0.86
CA ARG A 143 11.43 8.89 -2.17
C ARG A 143 10.75 7.87 -3.08
N THR A 144 10.18 6.78 -2.53
CA THR A 144 9.57 5.70 -3.32
C THR A 144 8.07 5.84 -3.48
N GLY A 145 7.41 6.63 -2.65
CA GLY A 145 5.96 6.69 -2.58
C GLY A 145 5.31 5.50 -1.88
N SER A 146 6.08 4.56 -1.32
CA SER A 146 5.55 3.34 -0.71
C SER A 146 4.58 3.59 0.43
N ALA A 147 4.84 4.60 1.27
CA ALA A 147 3.93 4.98 2.34
C ALA A 147 2.53 5.36 1.81
N THR A 148 2.47 5.97 0.64
CA THR A 148 1.20 6.41 0.04
C THR A 148 0.42 5.27 -0.63
N VAL A 149 1.10 4.21 -1.11
CA VAL A 149 0.46 3.12 -1.88
C VAL A 149 0.44 1.78 -1.13
N TRP A 150 1.39 1.52 -0.22
CA TRP A 150 1.45 0.24 0.53
C TRP A 150 1.01 0.37 1.98
N ALA A 151 1.07 1.55 2.55
CA ALA A 151 0.64 1.81 3.92
C ALA A 151 0.03 3.22 4.06
N PRO A 152 -0.98 3.58 3.23
CA PRO A 152 -1.56 4.91 3.28
C PRO A 152 -2.20 5.16 4.64
N GLU A 153 -1.85 6.30 5.23
CA GLU A 153 -2.46 6.71 6.48
C GLU A 153 -3.95 6.97 6.31
N ASN A 154 -4.75 6.48 7.26
CA ASN A 154 -6.15 6.83 7.35
C ASN A 154 -7.00 6.53 6.08
N LEU A 155 -6.53 5.60 5.23
CA LEU A 155 -7.25 5.10 4.07
C LEU A 155 -7.04 3.59 3.95
N ARG A 156 -8.12 2.82 3.97
CA ARG A 156 -8.10 1.35 3.89
C ARG A 156 -9.20 0.85 2.98
N VAL A 157 -9.03 -0.36 2.47
CA VAL A 157 -10.11 -1.14 1.85
C VAL A 157 -10.38 -2.35 2.73
N ALA A 158 -11.64 -2.66 2.96
CA ALA A 158 -12.04 -3.90 3.61
C ALA A 158 -13.38 -4.38 3.01
N GLY A 159 -13.34 -5.52 2.35
CA GLY A 159 -14.48 -6.03 1.61
C GLY A 159 -15.02 -5.01 0.59
N PRO A 160 -16.32 -4.71 0.60
CA PRO A 160 -16.95 -3.76 -0.32
C PRO A 160 -16.78 -2.29 0.11
N SER A 161 -16.02 -1.98 1.16
CA SER A 161 -15.94 -0.66 1.75
C SER A 161 -14.56 -0.03 1.64
N VAL A 162 -14.55 1.26 1.32
CA VAL A 162 -13.41 2.15 1.53
C VAL A 162 -13.58 2.84 2.87
N LEU A 163 -12.58 2.74 3.73
CA LEU A 163 -12.59 3.28 5.08
C LEU A 163 -11.67 4.49 5.14
N VAL A 164 -12.19 5.58 5.66
CA VAL A 164 -11.46 6.83 5.89
C VAL A 164 -11.54 7.17 7.37
N THR A 165 -10.40 7.35 8.01
CA THR A 165 -10.32 7.83 9.39
C THR A 165 -9.85 9.27 9.42
N ALA A 166 -10.52 10.12 10.18
CA ALA A 166 -10.11 11.50 10.44
C ALA A 166 -10.97 12.13 11.54
N GLY A 167 -10.38 13.06 12.30
CA GLY A 167 -11.12 13.85 13.29
C GLY A 167 -11.84 13.01 14.35
N GLY A 168 -11.26 11.88 14.76
CA GLY A 168 -11.87 11.02 15.77
C GLY A 168 -13.04 10.16 15.28
N GLN A 169 -13.22 10.01 13.98
CA GLN A 169 -14.29 9.17 13.40
C GLN A 169 -13.79 8.31 12.24
N ILE A 170 -14.54 7.24 11.97
CA ILE A 170 -14.38 6.38 10.81
C ILE A 170 -15.58 6.59 9.91
N SER A 171 -15.34 6.80 8.61
CA SER A 171 -16.37 6.82 7.58
C SER A 171 -16.13 5.69 6.58
N ALA A 172 -17.18 4.94 6.26
CA ALA A 172 -17.16 3.90 5.23
C ALA A 172 -17.91 4.34 3.99
N TYR A 173 -17.30 4.12 2.84
CA TYR A 173 -17.87 4.40 1.53
C TYR A 173 -17.95 3.10 0.73
N GLU A 174 -19.02 2.91 -0.03
CA GLU A 174 -19.18 1.79 -0.94
C GLU A 174 -18.14 1.86 -2.07
N VAL A 175 -17.37 0.81 -2.28
CA VAL A 175 -16.33 0.74 -3.33
C VAL A 175 -16.89 0.99 -4.73
N SER A 176 -18.09 0.49 -5.01
CA SER A 176 -18.69 0.55 -6.34
C SER A 176 -19.31 1.90 -6.70
N THR A 177 -19.77 2.67 -5.71
CA THR A 177 -20.57 3.89 -5.94
C THR A 177 -20.01 5.14 -5.25
N GLY A 178 -19.13 5.00 -4.26
CA GLY A 178 -18.67 6.10 -3.42
C GLY A 178 -19.72 6.59 -2.41
N THR A 179 -20.87 5.93 -2.33
CA THR A 179 -21.92 6.30 -1.36
C THR A 179 -21.45 6.00 0.04
N ARG A 180 -21.59 6.97 0.95
CA ARG A 180 -21.26 6.78 2.36
C ARG A 180 -22.27 5.84 3.01
N ARG A 181 -21.80 4.70 3.51
CA ARG A 181 -22.61 3.64 4.15
C ARG A 181 -22.91 3.96 5.60
N TRP A 182 -21.88 4.35 6.34
CA TRP A 182 -21.98 4.67 7.76
C TRP A 182 -20.83 5.58 8.21
N THR A 183 -20.99 6.14 9.39
CA THR A 183 -19.96 6.85 10.15
C THR A 183 -20.02 6.39 11.60
N SER A 184 -18.86 6.09 12.19
CA SER A 184 -18.72 5.72 13.60
C SER A 184 -17.87 6.76 14.33
N PRO A 185 -18.29 7.26 15.51
CA PRO A 185 -17.55 8.21 16.31
C PRO A 185 -16.40 7.55 17.10
N THR A 186 -15.72 6.60 16.50
CA THR A 186 -14.61 5.87 17.13
C THR A 186 -13.29 6.52 16.70
N ALA A 187 -12.51 7.02 17.66
CA ALA A 187 -11.16 7.48 17.40
C ALA A 187 -10.28 6.31 16.95
N CYS A 188 -9.73 6.41 15.75
CA CYS A 188 -9.05 5.30 15.08
C CYS A 188 -7.74 5.72 14.39
N ASP A 189 -6.99 6.59 15.04
CA ASP A 189 -5.66 6.95 14.54
C ASP A 189 -4.76 5.71 14.55
N ASN A 190 -4.06 5.46 13.44
CA ASN A 190 -3.24 4.27 13.23
C ASN A 190 -3.99 2.93 13.32
N GLY A 191 -5.31 2.93 13.14
CA GLY A 191 -6.10 1.71 13.07
C GLY A 191 -5.73 0.84 11.86
N PHE A 192 -6.07 -0.44 11.94
CA PHE A 192 -5.88 -1.40 10.86
C PHE A 192 -7.14 -2.25 10.66
N THR A 193 -7.23 -2.91 9.52
CA THR A 193 -8.31 -3.83 9.22
C THR A 193 -7.87 -5.27 9.43
N THR A 194 -8.82 -6.16 9.71
CA THR A 194 -8.59 -7.59 9.86
C THR A 194 -9.18 -8.38 8.70
N ALA A 195 -8.64 -9.55 8.45
CA ALA A 195 -9.20 -10.48 7.47
C ALA A 195 -10.63 -10.93 7.84
N GLY A 196 -11.01 -10.85 9.12
CA GLY A 196 -12.36 -11.14 9.61
C GLY A 196 -13.37 -10.00 9.47
N GLY A 197 -12.99 -8.89 8.84
CA GLY A 197 -13.91 -7.79 8.54
C GLY A 197 -14.13 -6.80 9.68
N GLN A 198 -13.14 -6.61 10.57
CA GLN A 198 -13.16 -5.57 11.59
C GLN A 198 -12.17 -4.44 11.23
N VAL A 199 -12.45 -3.23 11.72
CA VAL A 199 -11.49 -2.14 11.88
C VAL A 199 -11.08 -2.11 13.34
N VAL A 200 -9.80 -2.31 13.60
CA VAL A 200 -9.21 -2.30 14.94
C VAL A 200 -8.63 -0.94 15.23
N CYS A 201 -9.10 -0.30 16.27
CA CYS A 201 -8.70 1.01 16.75
C CYS A 201 -8.06 0.88 18.14
N PRO A 202 -7.31 1.83 18.67
CA PRO A 202 -6.66 1.69 19.97
C PRO A 202 -7.60 1.33 21.13
N SER A 203 -8.86 1.74 21.06
CA SER A 203 -9.87 1.54 22.10
C SER A 203 -10.82 0.34 21.86
N GLY A 204 -10.66 -0.41 20.78
CA GLY A 204 -11.56 -1.53 20.43
C GLY A 204 -11.67 -1.75 18.93
N ALA A 205 -12.68 -2.49 18.52
CA ALA A 205 -12.93 -2.79 17.12
C ALA A 205 -14.36 -2.45 16.70
N VAL A 206 -14.54 -2.11 15.43
CA VAL A 206 -15.85 -1.94 14.79
C VAL A 206 -15.97 -2.85 13.57
N GLU A 207 -17.17 -3.31 13.29
CA GLU A 207 -17.45 -4.11 12.09
C GLU A 207 -17.43 -3.24 10.84
N VAL A 208 -16.72 -3.69 9.82
CA VAL A 208 -16.65 -3.00 8.51
C VAL A 208 -18.03 -2.92 7.85
N ALA A 209 -18.87 -3.92 8.04
CA ALA A 209 -20.17 -3.97 7.40
C ALA A 209 -21.14 -2.92 7.93
N THR A 210 -21.14 -2.64 9.23
CA THR A 210 -22.17 -1.85 9.93
C THR A 210 -21.64 -0.60 10.63
N GLY A 211 -20.34 -0.54 10.96
CA GLY A 211 -19.75 0.49 11.81
C GLY A 211 -20.06 0.29 13.31
N SER A 212 -20.69 -0.82 13.67
CA SER A 212 -21.05 -1.13 15.06
C SER A 212 -19.83 -1.62 15.83
N ALA A 213 -19.76 -1.28 17.12
CA ALA A 213 -18.71 -1.78 18.00
C ALA A 213 -18.79 -3.30 18.16
N VAL A 214 -17.63 -3.97 18.16
CA VAL A 214 -17.51 -5.40 18.42
C VAL A 214 -17.38 -5.61 19.94
N ALA A 215 -18.42 -6.18 20.56
CA ALA A 215 -18.50 -6.29 22.02
C ALA A 215 -17.44 -7.22 22.63
N SER A 216 -17.07 -8.29 21.92
CA SER A 216 -16.14 -9.33 22.42
C SER A 216 -14.81 -9.24 21.66
N PHE A 217 -14.05 -8.16 21.88
CA PHE A 217 -12.74 -8.00 21.30
C PHE A 217 -11.68 -7.93 22.41
N PRO A 218 -10.45 -8.46 22.22
CA PRO A 218 -9.37 -8.35 23.21
C PRO A 218 -9.14 -6.89 23.65
N ALA A 219 -8.54 -6.66 24.81
CA ALA A 219 -8.24 -5.31 25.29
C ALA A 219 -7.04 -4.69 24.55
N GLY A 220 -7.17 -3.43 24.08
CA GLY A 220 -6.10 -2.66 23.44
C GLY A 220 -5.08 -2.06 24.40
N PRO A 221 -4.00 -1.47 23.93
CA PRO A 221 -3.69 -1.25 22.52
C PRO A 221 -3.24 -2.52 21.79
N TYR A 222 -3.32 -2.47 20.45
CA TYR A 222 -3.06 -3.64 19.60
C TYR A 222 -1.86 -3.45 18.68
N THR A 223 -1.13 -4.55 18.47
CA THR A 223 -0.09 -4.64 17.43
C THR A 223 -0.60 -5.54 16.30
N PRO A 224 -0.73 -5.04 15.07
CA PRO A 224 -1.15 -5.84 13.93
C PRO A 224 -0.09 -6.87 13.55
N VAL A 225 -0.53 -8.05 13.08
CA VAL A 225 0.35 -9.16 12.68
C VAL A 225 -0.14 -9.79 11.39
N GLY A 226 0.81 -10.12 10.49
CA GLY A 226 0.49 -10.77 9.22
C GLY A 226 -0.45 -9.94 8.36
N CYS A 227 -0.12 -8.65 8.18
CA CYS A 227 -0.91 -7.74 7.38
C CYS A 227 -0.54 -7.86 5.91
N ASP A 228 -1.54 -7.87 5.06
CA ASP A 228 -1.39 -7.90 3.62
C ASP A 228 -1.84 -6.56 3.02
N VAL A 229 -0.95 -5.94 2.25
CA VAL A 229 -1.23 -4.69 1.53
C VAL A 229 -2.33 -4.89 0.48
N ALA A 230 -2.31 -6.03 -0.20
CA ALA A 230 -3.25 -6.30 -1.30
C ALA A 230 -4.68 -6.49 -0.80
N SER A 231 -4.88 -7.22 0.30
CA SER A 231 -6.18 -7.45 0.92
C SER A 231 -6.54 -6.42 1.98
N SER A 232 -5.58 -5.57 2.35
CA SER A 232 -5.73 -4.57 3.41
C SER A 232 -6.25 -5.16 4.73
N GLY A 233 -5.91 -6.42 5.01
CA GLY A 233 -6.34 -7.14 6.19
C GLY A 233 -5.19 -7.78 6.94
N CYS A 234 -5.20 -7.69 8.27
CA CYS A 234 -4.25 -8.40 9.12
C CYS A 234 -4.84 -9.75 9.55
N ALA A 235 -4.06 -10.83 9.45
CA ALA A 235 -4.50 -12.17 9.82
C ALA A 235 -4.45 -12.42 11.33
N GLY A 236 -3.77 -11.56 12.07
CA GLY A 236 -3.67 -11.64 13.53
C GLY A 236 -3.37 -10.29 14.18
N LEU A 237 -3.40 -10.28 15.48
CA LEU A 237 -2.97 -9.17 16.33
C LEU A 237 -2.36 -9.66 17.64
N ARG A 238 -1.67 -8.76 18.34
CA ARG A 238 -1.35 -8.90 19.77
C ARG A 238 -2.09 -7.84 20.56
N ASP A 239 -2.65 -8.24 21.70
CA ASP A 239 -3.31 -7.33 22.63
C ASP A 239 -2.33 -6.60 23.56
N ALA A 240 -2.85 -5.77 24.46
CA ALA A 240 -2.04 -5.00 25.43
C ALA A 240 -1.16 -5.86 26.35
N ALA A 241 -1.58 -7.11 26.61
CA ALA A 241 -0.81 -8.05 27.42
C ALA A 241 0.23 -8.84 26.61
N GLY A 242 0.30 -8.62 25.29
CA GLY A 242 1.15 -9.35 24.36
C GLY A 242 0.58 -10.69 23.92
N HIS A 243 -0.66 -11.00 24.27
CA HIS A 243 -1.31 -12.22 23.82
C HIS A 243 -1.68 -12.14 22.34
N GLY A 244 -1.37 -13.20 21.61
CA GLY A 244 -1.64 -13.31 20.17
C GLY A 244 -3.03 -13.86 19.86
N TRP A 245 -3.63 -13.30 18.84
CA TRP A 245 -4.98 -13.63 18.38
C TRP A 245 -5.01 -13.74 16.85
N LEU A 246 -5.68 -14.75 16.33
CA LEU A 246 -6.04 -14.82 14.91
C LEU A 246 -7.29 -13.99 14.68
N THR A 247 -7.31 -13.25 13.59
CA THR A 247 -8.39 -12.34 13.20
C THR A 247 -8.94 -12.64 11.81
N SER A 248 -8.86 -13.88 11.37
CA SER A 248 -9.43 -14.34 10.10
C SER A 248 -10.95 -14.55 10.14
N GLY A 249 -11.54 -14.66 11.33
CA GLY A 249 -12.97 -14.78 11.54
C GLY A 249 -13.58 -13.55 12.21
N ALA A 250 -14.91 -13.53 12.32
CA ALA A 250 -15.65 -12.45 12.98
C ALA A 250 -15.29 -12.30 14.48
N THR A 251 -14.89 -13.38 15.13
CA THR A 251 -14.41 -13.39 16.52
C THR A 251 -12.94 -13.76 16.55
N PRO A 252 -12.08 -12.96 17.20
CA PRO A 252 -10.67 -13.31 17.38
C PRO A 252 -10.50 -14.64 18.14
N VAL A 253 -9.58 -15.48 17.67
CA VAL A 253 -9.28 -16.78 18.30
C VAL A 253 -7.87 -16.72 18.91
N ARG A 254 -7.76 -17.15 20.17
CA ARG A 254 -6.48 -17.18 20.89
C ARG A 254 -5.47 -18.09 20.17
N ALA A 255 -4.26 -17.58 19.97
CA ALA A 255 -3.16 -18.28 19.32
C ALA A 255 -1.85 -18.05 20.10
N ALA A 256 -1.53 -18.93 21.03
CA ALA A 256 -0.37 -18.77 21.91
C ALA A 256 0.97 -18.69 21.17
N ALA A 257 1.08 -19.26 19.97
CA ALA A 257 2.26 -19.15 19.13
C ALA A 257 2.54 -17.69 18.69
N LEU A 258 1.53 -16.82 18.69
CA LEU A 258 1.66 -15.38 18.36
C LEU A 258 2.04 -14.50 19.56
N ASP A 259 2.18 -15.04 20.78
CA ASP A 259 2.67 -14.27 21.94
C ASP A 259 4.13 -13.83 21.74
N ARG A 260 4.85 -14.53 20.91
CA ARG A 260 6.21 -14.17 20.52
C ARG A 260 6.20 -12.85 19.72
N PRO A 261 6.99 -11.84 20.11
CA PRO A 261 7.00 -10.54 19.42
C PRO A 261 7.52 -10.62 17.98
N ASP A 262 8.34 -11.63 17.67
CA ASP A 262 8.95 -11.91 16.38
C ASP A 262 8.10 -12.83 15.47
N ALA A 263 6.96 -13.31 15.98
CA ALA A 263 6.08 -14.19 15.19
C ALA A 263 5.17 -13.39 14.24
N THR A 264 4.87 -14.01 13.09
CA THR A 264 3.91 -13.50 12.11
C THR A 264 2.97 -14.59 11.62
N VAL A 265 1.89 -14.22 10.92
CA VAL A 265 0.90 -15.16 10.34
C VAL A 265 0.92 -15.07 8.83
N ALA A 266 0.97 -16.21 8.16
CA ALA A 266 0.79 -16.32 6.71
C ALA A 266 0.14 -17.67 6.36
N ALA A 267 -0.80 -17.67 5.43
CA ALA A 267 -1.50 -18.88 4.95
C ALA A 267 -2.05 -19.78 6.09
N GLY A 268 -2.52 -19.19 7.17
CA GLY A 268 -3.09 -19.93 8.32
C GLY A 268 -2.04 -20.57 9.24
N LEU A 269 -0.76 -20.35 9.03
CA LEU A 269 0.34 -20.81 9.90
C LEU A 269 0.99 -19.62 10.61
N VAL A 270 1.57 -19.88 11.77
CA VAL A 270 2.42 -18.93 12.50
C VAL A 270 3.88 -19.24 12.20
N PHE A 271 4.63 -18.20 11.84
CA PHE A 271 6.06 -18.26 11.54
C PHE A 271 6.85 -17.47 12.57
N TYR A 272 7.96 -18.00 13.06
CA TYR A 272 8.89 -17.27 13.92
C TYR A 272 10.34 -17.75 13.75
N PRO A 273 11.33 -16.88 13.99
CA PRO A 273 12.74 -17.26 13.99
C PRO A 273 13.04 -18.29 15.08
N SER A 274 13.84 -19.30 14.75
CA SER A 274 14.29 -20.34 15.67
C SER A 274 15.76 -20.67 15.41
N GLY A 275 16.67 -20.02 16.12
CA GLY A 275 18.09 -20.09 15.81
C GLY A 275 18.40 -19.57 14.40
N ASN A 276 19.01 -20.40 13.56
CA ASN A 276 19.34 -20.05 12.17
C ASN A 276 18.28 -20.51 11.16
N SER A 277 17.05 -20.70 11.62
CA SER A 277 15.92 -21.14 10.78
C SER A 277 14.67 -20.29 11.02
N LEU A 278 13.73 -20.38 10.09
CA LEU A 278 12.36 -19.89 10.24
C LEU A 278 11.46 -21.11 10.45
N ARG A 279 10.77 -21.16 11.58
CA ARG A 279 9.89 -22.28 11.94
C ARG A 279 8.44 -21.92 11.67
N SER A 280 7.67 -22.84 11.09
CA SER A 280 6.22 -22.75 11.00
C SER A 280 5.54 -23.71 11.96
N VAL A 281 4.45 -23.20 12.57
CA VAL A 281 3.66 -23.98 13.53
C VAL A 281 2.16 -23.80 13.28
N ASP A 282 1.40 -24.75 13.73
CA ASP A 282 -0.04 -24.61 13.84
C ASP A 282 -0.38 -23.54 14.88
N PRO A 283 -1.21 -22.56 14.57
CA PRO A 283 -1.46 -21.41 15.46
C PRO A 283 -2.15 -21.78 16.76
N VAL A 284 -2.98 -22.82 16.77
CA VAL A 284 -3.82 -23.24 17.93
C VAL A 284 -3.08 -24.25 18.78
N THR A 285 -2.53 -25.29 18.16
CA THR A 285 -1.88 -26.41 18.87
C THR A 285 -0.41 -26.15 19.16
N GLY A 286 0.25 -25.21 18.47
CA GLY A 286 1.69 -24.97 18.54
C GLY A 286 2.55 -26.08 17.93
N VAL A 287 1.95 -27.08 17.31
CA VAL A 287 2.67 -28.20 16.68
C VAL A 287 3.50 -27.67 15.53
N VAL A 288 4.81 -28.02 15.54
CA VAL A 288 5.74 -27.66 14.47
C VAL A 288 5.32 -28.36 13.18
N ARG A 289 5.23 -27.58 12.09
CA ARG A 289 4.93 -28.10 10.76
C ARG A 289 6.18 -28.27 9.95
N HIS A 290 6.97 -27.20 9.81
CA HIS A 290 8.18 -27.21 8.98
C HIS A 290 9.23 -26.23 9.52
N ASP A 291 10.50 -26.50 9.19
CA ASP A 291 11.62 -25.59 9.38
C ASP A 291 12.18 -25.18 8.00
N TYR A 292 12.48 -23.90 7.84
CA TYR A 292 13.01 -23.29 6.61
C TYR A 292 14.31 -22.55 6.88
N PRO A 293 15.12 -22.22 5.87
CA PRO A 293 16.23 -21.29 6.05
C PRO A 293 15.77 -19.98 6.70
N ALA A 294 16.66 -19.31 7.44
CA ALA A 294 16.36 -18.01 8.03
C ALA A 294 15.88 -17.02 6.96
N ALA A 295 14.67 -16.54 7.12
CA ALA A 295 13.98 -15.70 6.13
C ALA A 295 12.95 -14.79 6.79
N GLN A 296 12.62 -13.72 6.09
CA GLN A 296 11.49 -12.85 6.38
C GLN A 296 10.26 -13.32 5.59
N VAL A 297 9.11 -13.40 6.24
CA VAL A 297 7.82 -13.65 5.58
C VAL A 297 7.37 -12.37 4.92
N LEU A 298 7.21 -12.38 3.60
CA LEU A 298 6.72 -11.24 2.83
C LEU A 298 5.20 -11.25 2.68
N GLY A 299 4.56 -12.41 2.62
CA GLY A 299 3.13 -12.52 2.45
C GLY A 299 2.68 -13.85 1.85
N VAL A 300 1.50 -13.85 1.27
CA VAL A 300 0.88 -15.02 0.64
C VAL A 300 0.56 -14.72 -0.82
N SER A 301 0.80 -15.67 -1.69
CA SER A 301 0.51 -15.63 -3.12
C SER A 301 -0.11 -16.95 -3.56
N ALA A 302 -1.35 -16.95 -4.02
CA ALA A 302 -2.07 -18.13 -4.50
C ALA A 302 -1.92 -19.36 -3.57
N GLY A 303 -2.05 -19.16 -2.23
CA GLY A 303 -1.91 -20.21 -1.22
C GLY A 303 -0.47 -20.62 -0.89
N ARG A 304 0.53 -19.96 -1.46
CA ARG A 304 1.96 -20.15 -1.15
C ARG A 304 2.44 -19.06 -0.22
N VAL A 305 3.31 -19.38 0.72
CA VAL A 305 4.00 -18.39 1.56
C VAL A 305 5.24 -17.90 0.83
N VAL A 306 5.39 -16.60 0.69
CA VAL A 306 6.52 -15.94 0.03
C VAL A 306 7.51 -15.49 1.09
N LEU A 307 8.74 -15.97 0.98
CA LEU A 307 9.83 -15.70 1.91
C LEU A 307 11.00 -15.00 1.20
N LEU A 308 11.69 -14.13 1.92
CA LEU A 308 12.97 -13.54 1.51
C LEU A 308 14.06 -13.93 2.49
N THR A 309 15.04 -14.69 2.05
CA THR A 309 16.16 -15.13 2.88
C THR A 309 17.18 -14.01 3.12
N ALA A 310 18.08 -14.21 4.07
CA ALA A 310 19.10 -13.21 4.41
C ALA A 310 20.06 -12.91 3.24
N ASP A 311 20.30 -13.86 2.33
CA ASP A 311 21.08 -13.73 1.11
C ASP A 311 20.27 -13.14 -0.07
N ARG A 312 19.03 -12.68 0.20
CA ARG A 312 18.10 -12.12 -0.80
C ARG A 312 17.65 -13.12 -1.85
N THR A 313 17.52 -14.38 -1.48
CA THR A 313 16.83 -15.39 -2.29
C THR A 313 15.33 -15.34 -1.98
N LEU A 314 14.51 -15.24 -3.01
CA LEU A 314 13.05 -15.37 -2.91
C LEU A 314 12.70 -16.87 -2.92
N LEU A 315 11.85 -17.28 -2.00
CA LEU A 315 11.27 -18.61 -1.94
C LEU A 315 9.75 -18.49 -1.97
N ALA A 316 9.07 -19.32 -2.76
CA ALA A 316 7.65 -19.56 -2.59
C ALA A 316 7.46 -21.01 -2.10
N ILE A 317 6.71 -21.15 -1.01
CA ILE A 317 6.53 -22.39 -0.30
C ILE A 317 5.05 -22.76 -0.34
N ASP A 318 4.74 -23.97 -0.75
CA ASP A 318 3.40 -24.53 -0.60
C ASP A 318 3.07 -24.69 0.90
N ALA A 319 2.05 -23.98 1.35
CA ALA A 319 1.73 -23.91 2.78
C ALA A 319 1.27 -25.24 3.39
N ARG A 320 0.78 -26.17 2.58
CA ARG A 320 0.29 -27.49 3.03
C ARG A 320 1.42 -28.50 3.15
N SER A 321 2.22 -28.62 2.10
CA SER A 321 3.30 -29.63 2.04
C SER A 321 4.61 -29.12 2.64
N GLY A 322 4.78 -27.81 2.81
CA GLY A 322 6.04 -27.19 3.23
C GLY A 322 7.13 -27.19 2.15
N GLN A 323 6.83 -27.66 0.93
CA GLN A 323 7.81 -27.77 -0.15
C GLN A 323 8.08 -26.41 -0.80
N THR A 324 9.34 -26.15 -1.11
CA THR A 324 9.73 -24.98 -1.92
C THR A 324 9.37 -25.27 -3.38
N VAL A 325 8.43 -24.49 -3.92
CA VAL A 325 7.96 -24.60 -5.31
C VAL A 325 8.62 -23.59 -6.23
N LEU A 326 9.25 -22.55 -5.67
CA LEU A 326 9.92 -21.51 -6.42
C LEU A 326 11.14 -21.01 -5.64
N ARG A 327 12.28 -20.81 -6.34
CA ARG A 327 13.50 -20.28 -5.75
C ARG A 327 14.34 -19.54 -6.79
N TYR A 328 14.65 -18.27 -6.53
CA TYR A 328 15.63 -17.50 -7.33
C TYR A 328 16.17 -16.29 -6.54
N PRO A 329 17.37 -15.77 -6.89
CA PRO A 329 17.93 -14.61 -6.23
C PRO A 329 17.18 -13.33 -6.66
N MET A 330 16.93 -12.43 -5.71
CA MET A 330 16.36 -11.10 -5.91
C MET A 330 17.46 -10.12 -6.36
N THR A 331 18.10 -10.41 -7.50
CA THR A 331 19.13 -9.59 -8.14
C THR A 331 18.75 -9.32 -9.59
N PHE A 332 19.06 -8.14 -10.08
CA PHE A 332 18.79 -7.75 -11.45
C PHE A 332 20.09 -7.73 -12.26
N LEU A 333 20.11 -8.48 -13.38
CA LEU A 333 21.27 -8.57 -14.27
C LEU A 333 22.60 -8.90 -13.56
N GLY A 334 22.55 -9.73 -12.53
CA GLY A 334 23.75 -10.16 -11.80
C GLY A 334 24.44 -9.10 -10.94
N GLU A 335 23.71 -8.02 -10.59
CA GLU A 335 24.24 -6.99 -9.68
C GLU A 335 24.67 -7.56 -8.33
N LYS A 336 25.76 -7.01 -7.78
CA LYS A 336 26.31 -7.43 -6.47
C LYS A 336 26.01 -6.39 -5.38
N LEU A 337 24.82 -5.82 -5.39
CA LEU A 337 24.42 -4.83 -4.38
C LEU A 337 23.93 -5.52 -3.10
N THR A 338 24.39 -5.02 -1.96
CA THR A 338 23.85 -5.41 -0.65
C THR A 338 22.81 -4.38 -0.23
N TRP A 339 21.62 -4.88 0.17
CA TRP A 339 20.50 -4.03 0.57
C TRP A 339 19.66 -4.71 1.64
N ASP A 340 18.94 -3.94 2.42
CA ASP A 340 17.93 -4.42 3.36
C ASP A 340 16.53 -4.22 2.78
N PRO A 341 15.59 -5.15 3.03
CA PRO A 341 14.20 -4.95 2.62
C PRO A 341 13.56 -3.83 3.44
N GLY A 342 12.91 -2.89 2.74
CA GLY A 342 12.03 -1.91 3.33
C GLY A 342 10.59 -2.42 3.36
N ARG A 343 9.64 -1.61 2.84
CA ARG A 343 8.26 -2.06 2.63
C ARG A 343 8.16 -2.94 1.38
N TRP A 344 7.10 -3.72 1.31
CA TRP A 344 6.85 -4.60 0.16
C TRP A 344 5.36 -4.79 -0.10
N GLN A 345 5.06 -5.29 -1.28
CA GLN A 345 3.75 -5.82 -1.65
C GLN A 345 3.93 -7.19 -2.30
N VAL A 346 3.08 -8.14 -1.93
CA VAL A 346 2.95 -9.46 -2.58
C VAL A 346 1.54 -9.54 -3.17
N THR A 347 1.44 -10.03 -4.39
CA THR A 347 0.17 -10.39 -5.05
C THR A 347 0.23 -11.84 -5.53
N ASP A 348 -0.80 -12.31 -6.22
CA ASP A 348 -0.77 -13.67 -6.76
C ASP A 348 0.27 -13.86 -7.87
N ARG A 349 0.74 -12.75 -8.46
CA ARG A 349 1.68 -12.79 -9.57
C ARG A 349 3.00 -12.05 -9.31
N PHE A 350 3.00 -11.01 -8.50
CA PHE A 350 4.16 -10.12 -8.34
C PHE A 350 4.60 -9.94 -6.90
N VAL A 351 5.89 -9.71 -6.74
CA VAL A 351 6.50 -9.19 -5.51
C VAL A 351 7.23 -7.90 -5.84
N ALA A 352 6.98 -6.86 -5.07
CA ALA A 352 7.72 -5.62 -5.10
C ALA A 352 8.32 -5.34 -3.73
N VAL A 353 9.62 -5.09 -3.65
CA VAL A 353 10.33 -4.85 -2.39
C VAL A 353 11.18 -3.59 -2.50
N GLU A 354 11.05 -2.67 -1.53
CA GLU A 354 11.98 -1.55 -1.39
C GLU A 354 13.36 -2.06 -0.98
N ARG A 355 14.38 -1.51 -1.62
CA ARG A 355 15.79 -1.79 -1.33
C ARG A 355 16.37 -0.60 -0.56
N LEU A 356 16.67 -0.80 0.71
CA LEU A 356 17.30 0.19 1.55
C LEU A 356 18.82 0.02 1.53
N ALA A 357 19.56 1.12 1.59
CA ALA A 357 21.02 1.06 1.76
C ALA A 357 21.36 0.36 3.07
N LYS A 358 22.37 -0.51 3.07
CA LYS A 358 22.75 -1.29 4.26
C LYS A 358 23.10 -0.41 5.46
N ASN A 359 23.82 0.68 5.23
CA ASN A 359 24.21 1.66 6.25
C ASN A 359 23.40 2.95 6.08
N ARG A 360 22.06 2.83 6.13
CA ARG A 360 21.16 3.97 5.99
C ARG A 360 21.18 4.84 7.26
N PRO A 361 21.03 6.17 7.14
CA PRO A 361 20.72 7.03 8.27
C PRO A 361 19.32 6.71 8.82
N ASP A 362 19.05 7.11 10.07
CA ASP A 362 17.75 6.87 10.72
C ASP A 362 16.61 7.64 10.05
N ASP A 363 16.91 8.80 9.44
CA ASP A 363 15.92 9.61 8.74
C ASP A 363 15.70 9.10 7.31
N PRO A 364 14.49 8.62 6.97
CA PRO A 364 14.16 8.11 5.63
C PRO A 364 14.22 9.17 4.53
N ASP A 365 14.17 10.46 4.86
CA ASP A 365 14.26 11.55 3.88
C ASP A 365 15.71 11.92 3.52
N THR A 366 16.68 11.41 4.26
CA THR A 366 18.09 11.64 3.95
C THR A 366 18.48 11.04 2.59
N PRO A 367 19.24 11.73 1.74
CA PRO A 367 19.59 11.26 0.41
C PRO A 367 20.27 9.89 0.32
N GLY A 368 20.92 9.42 1.38
CA GLY A 368 21.56 8.11 1.44
C GLY A 368 20.66 6.97 1.92
N TYR A 369 19.39 7.25 2.29
CA TYR A 369 18.50 6.24 2.88
C TYR A 369 18.10 5.14 1.87
N TYR A 370 17.76 5.53 0.65
CA TYR A 370 17.47 4.62 -0.46
C TYR A 370 18.62 4.62 -1.48
N PHE A 371 18.69 3.60 -2.31
CA PHE A 371 19.53 3.68 -3.52
C PHE A 371 19.05 4.84 -4.38
N SER A 372 19.99 5.56 -4.97
CA SER A 372 19.69 6.77 -5.77
C SER A 372 18.85 6.47 -7.01
N VAL A 373 18.96 5.25 -7.54
CA VAL A 373 18.23 4.76 -8.72
C VAL A 373 17.69 3.37 -8.41
N ASP A 374 16.49 3.08 -8.90
CA ASP A 374 15.88 1.74 -8.83
C ASP A 374 15.74 1.21 -7.40
N ALA A 375 15.13 2.05 -6.56
CA ALA A 375 14.95 1.75 -5.14
C ALA A 375 13.98 0.59 -4.86
N VAL A 376 13.18 0.17 -5.84
CA VAL A 376 12.25 -0.96 -5.72
C VAL A 376 12.63 -2.03 -6.73
N ILE A 377 12.78 -3.27 -6.26
CA ILE A 377 12.96 -4.44 -7.11
C ILE A 377 11.62 -5.15 -7.33
N LEU A 378 11.37 -5.52 -8.57
CA LEU A 378 10.16 -6.25 -8.98
C LEU A 378 10.51 -7.67 -9.37
N ALA A 379 9.67 -8.60 -8.97
CA ALA A 379 9.78 -10.01 -9.33
C ALA A 379 8.41 -10.58 -9.66
N GLU A 380 8.39 -11.60 -10.52
CA GLU A 380 7.22 -12.39 -10.89
C GLU A 380 7.29 -13.75 -10.18
N LEU A 381 6.11 -14.26 -9.68
CA LEU A 381 5.96 -15.49 -8.90
C LEU A 381 5.47 -16.65 -9.74
#